data_c6286e7a538824116fb61bca5b02f5ed
#
_entry.id   c6286e7a538824116fb61bca5b02f5ed
#
_cell.length_a   1.000
_cell.length_b   1.000
_cell.length_c   1.000
_cell.angle_alpha   90.00
_cell.angle_beta   90.00
_cell.angle_gamma   90.00
#
_symmetry.space_group_name_H-M   'P 1'
#
loop_
_entity.id
_entity.type
_entity.pdbx_description
1 polymer ?
#
loop_
_entity_poly.entity_id
_entity_poly.type
_entity_poly.pdbx_seq_one_letter_code
_entity_poly.pdbx_strand_id
1 'polypeptide(L)'
;MWSYAVHGAVWLVLYLLFILAPLFVLLAGTLPPARDFWTEFAVALGYSGLAMMGLQFGLTARFRFVTRPWGEDVIYHFHRQISLIAVGLVFAHPLIIFAAQPELLARPEDGSVPLGALAAVASIGALALLVVTALWRVRLKIGYELWHASHIVLALVAVGGGIVHMVGWSFYLEDPRKRALWIGLVALWIALLLYVRVVKPLFMLRRPYRIAEVRAERGDTTTLVMRPDGHAGFRFSPGQFGWLTLWGSPFKITGHPFSFSPSAEAAGGRVEMSIRNLGDFTSAIHQVPVGQRVYLDGS
;
A
#
# COMPACT_ATOMS: atom_id res chain seq x y z
N MET A 1 -9.20 -5.30 -27.23
CA MET A 1 -10.12 -5.39 -26.06
C MET A 1 -9.98 -6.70 -25.27
N TRP A 2 -9.99 -7.85 -25.94
CA TRP A 2 -9.83 -9.17 -25.27
C TRP A 2 -8.53 -9.33 -24.45
N SER A 3 -7.41 -8.73 -24.88
CA SER A 3 -6.14 -8.83 -24.16
C SER A 3 -6.19 -8.18 -22.77
N TYR A 4 -6.86 -7.04 -22.59
CA TYR A 4 -6.97 -6.37 -21.29
C TYR A 4 -7.87 -7.14 -20.31
N ALA A 5 -8.98 -7.69 -20.80
CA ALA A 5 -9.86 -8.52 -19.98
C ALA A 5 -9.16 -9.81 -19.50
N VAL A 6 -8.39 -10.46 -20.38
CA VAL A 6 -7.61 -11.65 -20.03
C VAL A 6 -6.52 -11.31 -19.00
N HIS A 7 -5.75 -10.22 -19.21
CA HIS A 7 -4.78 -9.78 -18.21
C HIS A 7 -5.40 -9.52 -16.85
N GLY A 8 -6.58 -8.89 -16.84
CA GLY A 8 -7.30 -8.63 -15.61
C GLY A 8 -7.79 -9.88 -14.90
N ALA A 9 -8.34 -10.79 -15.64
CA ALA A 9 -8.73 -12.09 -15.08
C ALA A 9 -7.53 -12.82 -14.46
N VAL A 10 -6.39 -12.83 -15.16
CA VAL A 10 -5.15 -13.43 -14.63
C VAL A 10 -4.71 -12.76 -13.31
N TRP A 11 -4.70 -11.42 -13.27
CA TRP A 11 -4.32 -10.71 -12.04
C TRP A 11 -5.29 -10.97 -10.88
N LEU A 12 -6.60 -11.02 -11.16
CA LEU A 12 -7.60 -11.35 -10.16
C LEU A 12 -7.43 -12.78 -9.63
N VAL A 13 -7.21 -13.74 -10.52
CA VAL A 13 -6.94 -15.14 -10.13
C VAL A 13 -5.67 -15.22 -9.27
N LEU A 14 -4.58 -14.59 -9.70
CA LEU A 14 -3.34 -14.55 -8.90
C LEU A 14 -3.56 -13.92 -7.53
N TYR A 15 -4.31 -12.82 -7.45
CA TYR A 15 -4.64 -12.17 -6.19
C TYR A 15 -5.43 -13.11 -5.26
N LEU A 16 -6.46 -13.79 -5.79
CA LEU A 16 -7.24 -14.77 -5.03
C LEU A 16 -6.38 -15.96 -4.58
N LEU A 17 -5.51 -16.47 -5.44
CA LEU A 17 -4.57 -17.53 -5.07
C LEU A 17 -3.66 -17.11 -3.92
N PHE A 18 -3.09 -15.91 -3.95
CA PHE A 18 -2.24 -15.40 -2.86
C PHE A 18 -2.99 -15.21 -1.53
N ILE A 19 -4.29 -14.91 -1.56
CA ILE A 19 -5.12 -14.83 -0.35
C ILE A 19 -5.46 -16.21 0.18
N LEU A 20 -5.83 -17.12 -0.71
CA LEU A 20 -6.35 -18.44 -0.34
C LEU A 20 -5.24 -19.48 -0.12
N ALA A 21 -4.07 -19.32 -0.76
CA ALA A 21 -2.96 -20.24 -0.59
C ALA A 21 -2.57 -20.48 0.89
N PRO A 22 -2.50 -19.45 1.76
CA PRO A 22 -2.24 -19.67 3.17
C PRO A 22 -3.27 -20.59 3.85
N LEU A 23 -4.55 -20.46 3.51
CA LEU A 23 -5.60 -21.34 4.03
C LEU A 23 -5.46 -22.77 3.53
N PHE A 24 -5.24 -22.97 2.23
CA PHE A 24 -5.04 -24.30 1.67
C PHE A 24 -3.83 -25.01 2.27
N VAL A 25 -2.75 -24.27 2.51
CA VAL A 25 -1.56 -24.82 3.18
C VAL A 25 -1.83 -25.13 4.64
N LEU A 26 -2.64 -24.33 5.37
CA LEU A 26 -3.06 -24.66 6.73
C LEU A 26 -3.85 -25.96 6.81
N LEU A 27 -4.64 -26.26 5.79
CA LEU A 27 -5.43 -27.49 5.69
C LEU A 27 -4.63 -28.69 5.16
N ALA A 28 -3.40 -28.47 4.65
CA ALA A 28 -2.55 -29.54 4.15
C ALA A 28 -1.69 -30.17 5.27
N GLY A 29 -1.38 -31.47 5.11
CA GLY A 29 -0.50 -32.19 6.05
C GLY A 29 -1.14 -32.51 7.39
N THR A 30 -0.33 -32.53 8.46
CA THR A 30 -0.82 -32.78 9.81
C THR A 30 -1.67 -31.63 10.31
N LEU A 31 -2.91 -31.94 10.67
CA LEU A 31 -3.82 -30.96 11.28
C LEU A 31 -3.72 -31.05 12.81
N PRO A 32 -3.76 -29.92 13.52
CA PRO A 32 -3.93 -29.93 14.95
C PRO A 32 -5.31 -30.49 15.31
N PRO A 33 -5.55 -30.82 16.60
CA PRO A 33 -6.85 -31.27 17.05
C PRO A 33 -7.96 -30.31 16.62
N ALA A 34 -9.05 -30.86 16.06
CA ALA A 34 -10.17 -30.04 15.59
C ALA A 34 -10.84 -29.31 16.77
N ARG A 35 -11.11 -28.04 16.60
CA ARG A 35 -11.93 -27.23 17.50
C ARG A 35 -13.34 -27.11 16.94
N ASP A 36 -14.21 -26.37 17.61
CA ASP A 36 -15.55 -26.11 17.11
C ASP A 36 -15.53 -25.30 15.80
N PHE A 37 -16.61 -25.40 15.03
CA PHE A 37 -16.73 -24.76 13.70
C PHE A 37 -16.50 -23.24 13.76
N TRP A 38 -17.07 -22.56 14.77
CA TRP A 38 -16.99 -21.09 14.83
C TRP A 38 -15.58 -20.60 15.13
N THR A 39 -14.87 -21.31 15.97
CA THR A 39 -13.44 -21.03 16.24
C THR A 39 -12.59 -21.22 14.99
N GLU A 40 -12.76 -22.34 14.26
CA GLU A 40 -12.00 -22.58 13.02
C GLU A 40 -12.34 -21.57 11.93
N PHE A 41 -13.63 -21.25 11.79
CA PHE A 41 -14.08 -20.24 10.83
C PHE A 41 -13.49 -18.87 11.15
N ALA A 42 -13.53 -18.44 12.41
CA ALA A 42 -12.95 -17.17 12.84
C ALA A 42 -11.44 -17.11 12.57
N VAL A 43 -10.71 -18.19 12.86
CA VAL A 43 -9.27 -18.29 12.58
C VAL A 43 -8.99 -18.17 11.08
N ALA A 44 -9.80 -18.82 10.22
CA ALA A 44 -9.67 -18.68 8.77
C ALA A 44 -9.87 -17.24 8.30
N LEU A 45 -10.83 -16.48 8.91
CA LEU A 45 -11.00 -15.06 8.63
C LEU A 45 -9.77 -14.24 9.02
N GLY A 46 -9.17 -14.52 10.19
CA GLY A 46 -7.95 -13.86 10.66
C GLY A 46 -6.77 -14.05 9.71
N TYR A 47 -6.51 -15.29 9.30
CA TYR A 47 -5.44 -15.60 8.34
C TYR A 47 -5.68 -14.97 6.97
N SER A 48 -6.90 -15.05 6.44
CA SER A 48 -7.27 -14.42 5.17
C SER A 48 -7.13 -12.90 5.22
N GLY A 49 -7.63 -12.29 6.28
CA GLY A 49 -7.53 -10.85 6.50
C GLY A 49 -6.08 -10.37 6.58
N LEU A 50 -5.22 -11.10 7.32
CA LEU A 50 -3.79 -10.78 7.42
C LEU A 50 -3.08 -10.93 6.06
N ALA A 51 -3.36 -11.99 5.30
CA ALA A 51 -2.82 -12.17 3.95
C ALA A 51 -3.24 -11.03 3.02
N MET A 52 -4.53 -10.64 3.05
CA MET A 52 -5.05 -9.50 2.29
C MET A 52 -4.37 -8.19 2.68
N MET A 53 -4.18 -7.92 3.97
CA MET A 53 -3.48 -6.72 4.43
C MET A 53 -2.02 -6.68 3.95
N GLY A 54 -1.31 -7.79 4.00
CA GLY A 54 0.06 -7.87 3.50
C GLY A 54 0.18 -7.63 1.99
N LEU A 55 -0.77 -8.13 1.20
CA LEU A 55 -0.80 -7.89 -0.25
C LEU A 55 -1.04 -6.43 -0.64
N GLN A 56 -1.60 -5.59 0.26
CA GLN A 56 -1.76 -4.15 0.01
C GLN A 56 -0.41 -3.45 -0.27
N PHE A 57 0.68 -3.93 0.30
CA PHE A 57 2.02 -3.40 -0.01
C PHE A 57 2.39 -3.61 -1.50
N GLY A 58 1.96 -4.72 -2.10
CA GLY A 58 2.14 -4.98 -3.53
C GLY A 58 1.29 -4.08 -4.42
N LEU A 59 0.02 -3.87 -4.07
CA LEU A 59 -0.88 -3.00 -4.84
C LEU A 59 -0.40 -1.56 -4.87
N THR A 60 0.17 -1.07 -3.77
CA THR A 60 0.66 0.31 -3.67
C THR A 60 2.12 0.49 -4.13
N ALA A 61 2.80 -0.60 -4.54
CA ALA A 61 4.19 -0.56 -5.00
C ALA A 61 4.37 0.11 -6.38
N ARG A 62 3.27 0.34 -7.11
CA ARG A 62 3.28 1.00 -8.43
C ARG A 62 4.21 0.29 -9.41
N PHE A 63 4.04 -1.02 -9.56
CA PHE A 63 4.76 -1.77 -10.58
C PHE A 63 4.14 -1.53 -11.96
N ARG A 64 4.93 -1.11 -12.94
CA ARG A 64 4.48 -0.83 -14.31
C ARG A 64 3.74 -2.00 -14.97
N PHE A 65 4.14 -3.24 -14.71
CA PHE A 65 3.50 -4.43 -15.26
C PHE A 65 2.12 -4.72 -14.61
N VAL A 66 1.88 -4.22 -13.39
CA VAL A 66 0.57 -4.31 -12.71
C VAL A 66 -0.34 -3.15 -13.12
N THR A 67 0.22 -1.94 -13.23
CA THR A 67 -0.58 -0.73 -13.49
C THR A 67 -0.93 -0.55 -14.96
N ARG A 68 -0.09 -1.00 -15.90
CA ARG A 68 -0.30 -0.82 -17.34
C ARG A 68 -1.68 -1.23 -17.87
N PRO A 69 -2.31 -2.36 -17.46
CA PRO A 69 -3.62 -2.72 -17.98
C PRO A 69 -4.76 -1.81 -17.49
N TRP A 70 -4.61 -1.18 -16.32
CA TRP A 70 -5.74 -0.59 -15.60
C TRP A 70 -5.61 0.89 -15.28
N GLY A 71 -4.40 1.42 -15.26
CA GLY A 71 -4.11 2.72 -14.64
C GLY A 71 -3.99 2.64 -13.10
N GLU A 72 -3.28 3.59 -12.53
CA GLU A 72 -3.08 3.63 -11.05
C GLU A 72 -4.37 3.98 -10.29
N ASP A 73 -5.25 4.76 -10.88
CA ASP A 73 -6.56 5.15 -10.31
C ASP A 73 -7.43 3.92 -10.03
N VAL A 74 -7.49 2.97 -10.97
CA VAL A 74 -8.20 1.70 -10.79
C VAL A 74 -7.55 0.86 -9.68
N ILE A 75 -6.23 0.80 -9.65
CA ILE A 75 -5.50 0.07 -8.59
C ILE A 75 -5.75 0.69 -7.21
N TYR A 76 -5.77 2.01 -7.07
CA TYR A 76 -6.11 2.67 -5.80
C TYR A 76 -7.57 2.50 -5.41
N HIS A 77 -8.49 2.49 -6.38
CA HIS A 77 -9.87 2.15 -6.10
C HIS A 77 -9.98 0.70 -5.59
N PHE A 78 -9.33 -0.24 -6.26
CA PHE A 78 -9.27 -1.64 -5.85
C PHE A 78 -8.64 -1.80 -4.45
N HIS A 79 -7.49 -1.14 -4.19
CA HIS A 79 -6.88 -1.09 -2.86
C HIS A 79 -7.88 -0.67 -1.78
N ARG A 80 -8.64 0.40 -2.02
CA ARG A 80 -9.65 0.87 -1.07
C ARG A 80 -10.72 -0.19 -0.78
N GLN A 81 -11.31 -0.80 -1.82
CA GLN A 81 -12.41 -1.76 -1.67
C GLN A 81 -11.92 -3.03 -0.95
N ILE A 82 -10.80 -3.57 -1.39
CA ILE A 82 -10.22 -4.79 -0.80
C ILE A 82 -9.74 -4.55 0.63
N SER A 83 -9.23 -3.36 0.95
CA SER A 83 -8.87 -3.00 2.32
C SER A 83 -10.08 -3.03 3.25
N LEU A 84 -11.25 -2.54 2.81
CA LEU A 84 -12.48 -2.59 3.62
C LEU A 84 -12.94 -4.03 3.87
N ILE A 85 -12.81 -4.92 2.87
CA ILE A 85 -13.10 -6.34 3.05
C ILE A 85 -12.12 -6.96 4.05
N ALA A 86 -10.81 -6.73 3.90
CA ALA A 86 -9.79 -7.23 4.84
C ALA A 86 -10.07 -6.76 6.27
N VAL A 87 -10.43 -5.49 6.45
CA VAL A 87 -10.84 -4.91 7.74
C VAL A 87 -12.04 -5.68 8.30
N GLY A 88 -13.07 -5.90 7.50
CA GLY A 88 -14.25 -6.68 7.91
C GLY A 88 -13.87 -8.07 8.43
N LEU A 89 -13.00 -8.80 7.71
CA LEU A 89 -12.54 -10.14 8.11
C LEU A 89 -11.73 -10.08 9.42
N VAL A 90 -10.80 -9.12 9.55
CA VAL A 90 -9.96 -8.97 10.75
C VAL A 90 -10.78 -8.60 11.97
N PHE A 91 -11.83 -7.75 11.83
CA PHE A 91 -12.71 -7.42 12.95
C PHE A 91 -13.68 -8.56 13.28
N ALA A 92 -14.20 -9.29 12.28
CA ALA A 92 -15.07 -10.44 12.52
C ALA A 92 -14.36 -11.56 13.29
N HIS A 93 -13.05 -11.76 13.04
CA HIS A 93 -12.24 -12.77 13.73
C HIS A 93 -12.38 -12.74 15.26
N PRO A 94 -12.00 -11.67 15.98
CA PRO A 94 -12.11 -11.65 17.44
C PRO A 94 -13.54 -11.63 17.92
N LEU A 95 -14.49 -11.02 17.20
CA LEU A 95 -15.89 -11.02 17.59
C LEU A 95 -16.47 -12.42 17.64
N ILE A 96 -16.16 -13.26 16.65
CA ILE A 96 -16.61 -14.65 16.59
C ILE A 96 -15.86 -15.48 17.62
N ILE A 97 -14.55 -15.30 17.79
CA ILE A 97 -13.75 -16.01 18.82
C ILE A 97 -14.33 -15.77 20.22
N PHE A 98 -14.57 -14.52 20.60
CA PHE A 98 -15.11 -14.19 21.93
C PHE A 98 -16.57 -14.63 22.11
N ALA A 99 -17.34 -14.74 21.03
CA ALA A 99 -18.69 -15.31 21.08
C ALA A 99 -18.66 -16.84 21.26
N ALA A 100 -17.70 -17.52 20.62
CA ALA A 100 -17.53 -18.97 20.71
C ALA A 100 -16.82 -19.41 22.00
N GLN A 101 -15.88 -18.59 22.49
CA GLN A 101 -15.02 -18.87 23.66
C GLN A 101 -14.97 -17.65 24.59
N PRO A 102 -16.05 -17.33 25.34
CA PRO A 102 -16.10 -16.16 26.23
C PRO A 102 -15.04 -16.19 27.33
N GLU A 103 -14.56 -17.36 27.71
CA GLU A 103 -13.50 -17.57 28.71
C GLU A 103 -12.19 -16.89 28.31
N LEU A 104 -11.93 -16.67 27.03
CA LEU A 104 -10.73 -15.96 26.55
C LEU A 104 -10.72 -14.47 26.93
N LEU A 105 -11.87 -13.92 27.38
CA LEU A 105 -11.96 -12.56 27.91
C LEU A 105 -11.55 -12.50 29.40
N ALA A 106 -11.51 -13.64 30.09
CA ALA A 106 -11.03 -13.69 31.48
C ALA A 106 -9.54 -13.38 31.54
N ARG A 107 -9.14 -12.61 32.54
CA ARG A 107 -7.71 -12.40 32.81
C ARG A 107 -7.10 -13.67 33.37
N PRO A 108 -5.87 -14.02 32.96
CA PRO A 108 -5.11 -15.08 33.63
C PRO A 108 -5.00 -14.82 35.14
N GLU A 109 -5.01 -15.85 35.94
CA GLU A 109 -4.97 -15.74 37.41
C GLU A 109 -3.71 -15.02 37.89
N ASP A 110 -2.60 -15.15 37.17
CA ASP A 110 -1.32 -14.48 37.48
C ASP A 110 -1.29 -13.00 37.02
N GLY A 111 -2.38 -12.50 36.38
CA GLY A 111 -2.47 -11.14 35.86
C GLY A 111 -1.59 -10.87 34.64
N SER A 112 -0.89 -11.87 34.08
CA SER A 112 -0.05 -11.72 32.92
C SER A 112 -0.91 -11.56 31.65
N VAL A 113 -0.43 -10.76 30.69
CA VAL A 113 -1.05 -10.64 29.37
C VAL A 113 -0.05 -11.14 28.33
N PRO A 114 -0.35 -12.24 27.62
CA PRO A 114 0.56 -12.76 26.60
C PRO A 114 0.88 -11.69 25.53
N LEU A 115 2.13 -11.66 25.07
CA LEU A 115 2.59 -10.72 24.03
C LEU A 115 1.70 -10.79 22.77
N GLY A 116 1.28 -12.01 22.39
CA GLY A 116 0.37 -12.19 21.25
C GLY A 116 -0.97 -11.48 21.42
N ALA A 117 -1.53 -11.44 22.65
CA ALA A 117 -2.77 -10.72 22.92
C ALA A 117 -2.57 -9.19 22.87
N LEU A 118 -1.48 -8.67 23.45
CA LEU A 118 -1.12 -7.25 23.34
C LEU A 118 -0.94 -6.84 21.88
N ALA A 119 -0.26 -7.67 21.10
CA ALA A 119 -0.03 -7.45 19.68
C ALA A 119 -1.34 -7.45 18.87
N ALA A 120 -2.31 -8.33 19.22
CA ALA A 120 -3.64 -8.33 18.61
C ALA A 120 -4.38 -7.02 18.88
N VAL A 121 -4.39 -6.55 20.13
CA VAL A 121 -5.04 -5.30 20.52
C VAL A 121 -4.39 -4.11 19.79
N ALA A 122 -3.06 -4.06 19.73
CA ALA A 122 -2.33 -3.02 19.00
C ALA A 122 -2.64 -3.06 17.51
N SER A 123 -2.72 -4.26 16.90
CA SER A 123 -3.05 -4.47 15.49
C SER A 123 -4.44 -3.93 15.17
N ILE A 124 -5.47 -4.34 15.93
CA ILE A 124 -6.85 -3.91 15.72
C ILE A 124 -7.02 -2.42 15.98
N GLY A 125 -6.41 -1.88 17.04
CA GLY A 125 -6.44 -0.46 17.34
C GLY A 125 -5.80 0.39 16.24
N ALA A 126 -4.63 -0.04 15.73
CA ALA A 126 -3.98 0.61 14.60
C ALA A 126 -4.82 0.54 13.32
N LEU A 127 -5.44 -0.62 13.04
CA LEU A 127 -6.30 -0.82 11.88
C LEU A 127 -7.57 0.06 11.96
N ALA A 128 -8.21 0.14 13.14
CA ALA A 128 -9.35 1.03 13.37
C ALA A 128 -8.99 2.50 13.12
N LEU A 129 -7.88 2.95 13.70
CA LEU A 129 -7.40 4.33 13.52
C LEU A 129 -7.03 4.63 12.07
N LEU A 130 -6.41 3.66 11.38
CA LEU A 130 -6.09 3.75 9.95
C LEU A 130 -7.35 3.97 9.13
N VAL A 131 -8.41 3.17 9.35
CA VAL A 131 -9.68 3.29 8.63
C VAL A 131 -10.37 4.61 8.92
N VAL A 132 -10.45 4.99 10.20
CA VAL A 132 -11.05 6.27 10.61
C VAL A 132 -10.35 7.45 9.93
N THR A 133 -9.03 7.49 10.00
CA THR A 133 -8.26 8.59 9.38
C THR A 133 -8.33 8.55 7.85
N ALA A 134 -8.42 7.37 7.22
CA ALA A 134 -8.53 7.26 5.76
C ALA A 134 -9.91 7.70 5.24
N LEU A 135 -11.00 7.31 5.91
CA LEU A 135 -12.35 7.63 5.47
C LEU A 135 -12.76 9.07 5.78
N TRP A 136 -12.32 9.60 6.91
CA TRP A 136 -12.73 10.92 7.38
C TRP A 136 -11.63 11.97 7.39
N ARG A 137 -10.51 11.74 6.69
CA ARG A 137 -9.36 12.65 6.62
C ARG A 137 -9.75 14.12 6.45
N VAL A 138 -10.63 14.40 5.49
CA VAL A 138 -11.07 15.77 5.18
C VAL A 138 -11.87 16.37 6.33
N ARG A 139 -12.78 15.60 6.93
CA ARG A 139 -13.57 16.04 8.09
C ARG A 139 -12.70 16.29 9.32
N LEU A 140 -11.67 15.46 9.50
CA LEU A 140 -10.69 15.59 10.58
C LEU A 140 -9.64 16.67 10.31
N LYS A 141 -9.70 17.33 9.15
CA LYS A 141 -8.75 18.37 8.71
C LYS A 141 -7.28 17.92 8.75
N ILE A 142 -7.03 16.63 8.50
CA ILE A 142 -5.67 16.06 8.47
C ILE A 142 -5.04 16.38 7.12
N GLY A 143 -3.90 17.08 7.12
CA GLY A 143 -3.12 17.36 5.93
C GLY A 143 -2.68 16.06 5.22
N TYR A 144 -2.54 16.10 3.89
CA TYR A 144 -2.26 14.93 3.08
C TYR A 144 -0.96 14.22 3.49
N GLU A 145 0.10 14.97 3.71
CA GLU A 145 1.43 14.40 4.04
C GLU A 145 1.44 13.71 5.40
N LEU A 146 0.83 14.35 6.41
CA LEU A 146 0.69 13.76 7.74
C LEU A 146 -0.17 12.51 7.71
N TRP A 147 -1.29 12.56 7.01
CA TRP A 147 -2.16 11.39 6.82
C TRP A 147 -1.41 10.25 6.12
N HIS A 148 -0.68 10.54 5.05
CA HIS A 148 0.05 9.52 4.30
C HIS A 148 1.16 8.88 5.15
N ALA A 149 1.90 9.66 5.93
CA ALA A 149 2.91 9.15 6.85
C ALA A 149 2.29 8.30 7.97
N SER A 150 1.22 8.80 8.62
CA SER A 150 0.52 8.06 9.68
C SER A 150 -0.12 6.78 9.15
N HIS A 151 -0.69 6.80 7.95
CA HIS A 151 -1.27 5.62 7.30
C HIS A 151 -0.23 4.49 7.15
N ILE A 152 0.99 4.81 6.73
CA ILE A 152 2.07 3.85 6.60
C ILE A 152 2.45 3.25 7.96
N VAL A 153 2.63 4.11 8.97
CA VAL A 153 2.99 3.65 10.33
C VAL A 153 1.89 2.76 10.90
N LEU A 154 0.63 3.17 10.78
CA LEU A 154 -0.51 2.39 11.25
C LEU A 154 -0.64 1.06 10.51
N ALA A 155 -0.40 1.02 9.20
CA ALA A 155 -0.40 -0.21 8.41
C ALA A 155 0.72 -1.18 8.86
N LEU A 156 1.91 -0.66 9.16
CA LEU A 156 3.02 -1.46 9.68
C LEU A 156 2.72 -2.02 11.07
N VAL A 157 2.10 -1.22 11.95
CA VAL A 157 1.69 -1.69 13.29
C VAL A 157 0.58 -2.72 13.16
N ALA A 158 -0.41 -2.51 12.29
CA ALA A 158 -1.52 -3.45 12.08
C ALA A 158 -1.02 -4.80 11.56
N VAL A 159 -0.22 -4.81 10.48
CA VAL A 159 0.31 -6.06 9.91
C VAL A 159 1.34 -6.70 10.84
N GLY A 160 2.28 -5.93 11.38
CA GLY A 160 3.31 -6.43 12.30
C GLY A 160 2.72 -7.01 13.58
N GLY A 161 1.74 -6.31 14.17
CA GLY A 161 1.00 -6.82 15.34
C GLY A 161 0.23 -8.10 15.03
N GLY A 162 -0.41 -8.18 13.86
CA GLY A 162 -1.08 -9.40 13.38
C GLY A 162 -0.12 -10.58 13.23
N ILE A 163 1.09 -10.35 12.71
CA ILE A 163 2.14 -11.38 12.60
C ILE A 163 2.58 -11.85 13.99
N VAL A 164 2.85 -10.92 14.91
CA VAL A 164 3.27 -11.25 16.29
C VAL A 164 2.17 -12.01 17.02
N HIS A 165 0.90 -11.62 16.84
CA HIS A 165 -0.26 -12.34 17.35
C HIS A 165 -0.32 -13.78 16.81
N MET A 166 -0.26 -13.93 15.48
CA MET A 166 -0.31 -15.23 14.80
C MET A 166 0.81 -16.17 15.28
N VAL A 167 2.05 -15.66 15.38
CA VAL A 167 3.20 -16.44 15.86
C VAL A 167 3.08 -16.76 17.36
N GLY A 168 2.55 -15.83 18.14
CA GLY A 168 2.38 -16.01 19.59
C GLY A 168 1.40 -17.14 19.97
N TRP A 169 0.39 -17.39 19.12
CA TRP A 169 -0.55 -18.50 19.32
C TRP A 169 -0.11 -19.82 18.66
N SER A 170 0.78 -19.78 17.69
CA SER A 170 1.48 -20.86 16.95
C SER A 170 0.70 -22.14 16.59
N PHE A 171 -0.56 -22.28 16.93
CA PHE A 171 -1.39 -23.49 16.84
C PHE A 171 -1.30 -24.20 15.47
N TYR A 172 -1.32 -23.43 14.37
CA TYR A 172 -1.17 -23.94 13.01
C TYR A 172 0.27 -23.85 12.46
N LEU A 173 1.16 -23.15 13.17
CA LEU A 173 2.53 -22.91 12.73
C LEU A 173 3.57 -23.86 13.33
N GLU A 174 3.13 -24.90 14.04
CA GLU A 174 4.02 -25.97 14.51
C GLU A 174 4.62 -26.77 13.36
N ASP A 175 3.82 -26.99 12.27
CA ASP A 175 4.30 -27.63 11.06
C ASP A 175 5.33 -26.71 10.35
N PRO A 176 6.59 -27.21 10.10
CA PRO A 176 7.64 -26.42 9.46
C PRO A 176 7.27 -25.89 8.05
N ARG A 177 6.42 -26.60 7.31
CA ARG A 177 5.99 -26.18 5.96
C ARG A 177 5.06 -24.97 6.02
N LYS A 178 4.10 -24.99 6.96
CA LYS A 178 3.18 -23.88 7.22
C LYS A 178 3.94 -22.65 7.70
N ARG A 179 4.89 -22.86 8.60
CA ARG A 179 5.79 -21.80 9.08
C ARG A 179 6.62 -21.21 7.94
N ALA A 180 7.21 -22.07 7.07
CA ALA A 180 8.01 -21.62 5.93
C ALA A 180 7.21 -20.77 4.95
N LEU A 181 5.94 -21.13 4.67
CA LEU A 181 5.05 -20.30 3.83
C LEU A 181 4.88 -18.89 4.42
N TRP A 182 4.55 -18.79 5.70
CA TRP A 182 4.34 -17.50 6.34
C TRP A 182 5.62 -16.68 6.44
N ILE A 183 6.75 -17.30 6.69
CA ILE A 183 8.07 -16.63 6.62
C ILE A 183 8.29 -16.08 5.20
N GLY A 184 7.99 -16.87 4.16
CA GLY A 184 8.09 -16.45 2.77
C GLY A 184 7.19 -15.27 2.44
N LEU A 185 5.93 -15.28 2.90
CA LEU A 185 4.99 -14.16 2.71
C LEU A 185 5.47 -12.89 3.42
N VAL A 186 5.89 -12.99 4.66
CA VAL A 186 6.43 -11.85 5.43
C VAL A 186 7.70 -11.30 4.76
N ALA A 187 8.60 -12.18 4.33
CA ALA A 187 9.80 -11.77 3.58
C ALA A 187 9.45 -11.04 2.27
N LEU A 188 8.44 -11.52 1.53
CA LEU A 188 7.93 -10.84 0.35
C LEU A 188 7.38 -9.44 0.68
N TRP A 189 6.57 -9.29 1.74
CA TRP A 189 6.04 -7.98 2.13
C TRP A 189 7.13 -7.00 2.55
N ILE A 190 8.13 -7.48 3.29
CA ILE A 190 9.32 -6.69 3.65
C ILE A 190 10.09 -6.29 2.38
N ALA A 191 10.31 -7.22 1.45
CA ALA A 191 10.98 -6.92 0.19
C ALA A 191 10.24 -5.88 -0.65
N LEU A 192 8.89 -5.95 -0.73
CA LEU A 192 8.06 -4.95 -1.38
C LEU A 192 8.19 -3.58 -0.72
N LEU A 193 8.16 -3.53 0.60
CA LEU A 193 8.33 -2.30 1.36
C LEU A 193 9.71 -1.68 1.12
N LEU A 194 10.77 -2.48 1.19
CA LEU A 194 12.15 -2.03 0.92
C LEU A 194 12.29 -1.55 -0.53
N TYR A 195 11.69 -2.24 -1.48
CA TYR A 195 11.70 -1.81 -2.87
C TYR A 195 11.09 -0.41 -3.02
N VAL A 196 9.90 -0.17 -2.46
CA VAL A 196 9.21 1.12 -2.58
C VAL A 196 9.91 2.24 -1.80
N ARG A 197 10.45 1.93 -0.62
CA ARG A 197 10.98 2.95 0.31
C ARG A 197 12.47 3.19 0.18
N VAL A 198 13.21 2.26 -0.40
CA VAL A 198 14.67 2.35 -0.53
C VAL A 198 15.08 2.27 -2.00
N VAL A 199 14.72 1.19 -2.69
CA VAL A 199 15.24 0.93 -4.04
C VAL A 199 14.72 1.95 -5.05
N LYS A 200 13.40 2.22 -5.08
CA LYS A 200 12.83 3.24 -5.98
C LYS A 200 13.42 4.64 -5.74
N PRO A 201 13.45 5.19 -4.52
CA PRO A 201 14.10 6.47 -4.24
C PRO A 201 15.57 6.54 -4.67
N LEU A 202 16.34 5.46 -4.48
CA LEU A 202 17.74 5.39 -4.96
C LEU A 202 17.82 5.50 -6.49
N PHE A 203 16.92 4.83 -7.23
CA PHE A 203 16.84 4.99 -8.68
C PHE A 203 16.43 6.40 -9.09
N MET A 204 15.50 7.03 -8.38
CA MET A 204 15.09 8.42 -8.65
C MET A 204 16.25 9.40 -8.41
N LEU A 205 17.08 9.20 -7.37
CA LEU A 205 18.29 9.99 -7.14
C LEU A 205 19.28 9.93 -8.30
N ARG A 206 19.38 8.78 -8.96
CA ARG A 206 20.25 8.58 -10.13
C ARG A 206 19.69 9.13 -11.42
N ARG A 207 18.38 9.47 -11.43
CA ARG A 207 17.66 9.94 -12.63
C ARG A 207 16.86 11.21 -12.32
N PRO A 208 17.51 12.27 -11.84
CA PRO A 208 16.84 13.52 -11.53
C PRO A 208 16.40 14.25 -12.79
N TYR A 209 15.41 15.11 -12.64
CA TYR A 209 15.01 16.09 -13.62
C TYR A 209 15.34 17.48 -13.10
N ARG A 210 15.43 18.46 -14.04
CA ARG A 210 15.53 19.88 -13.69
C ARG A 210 14.38 20.64 -14.29
N ILE A 211 13.86 21.60 -13.54
CA ILE A 211 12.90 22.56 -14.06
C ILE A 211 13.57 23.38 -15.15
N ALA A 212 13.09 23.27 -16.36
CA ALA A 212 13.58 24.07 -17.51
C ALA A 212 12.78 25.35 -17.68
N GLU A 213 11.48 25.33 -17.36
CA GLU A 213 10.57 26.47 -17.51
C GLU A 213 9.41 26.33 -16.52
N VAL A 214 8.93 27.44 -15.98
CA VAL A 214 7.69 27.56 -15.21
C VAL A 214 6.80 28.54 -15.95
N ARG A 215 5.68 28.07 -16.46
CA ARG A 215 4.80 28.85 -17.33
C ARG A 215 3.43 29.02 -16.68
N ALA A 216 3.02 30.27 -16.49
CA ALA A 216 1.66 30.57 -16.05
C ALA A 216 0.68 30.34 -17.20
N GLU A 217 -0.40 29.64 -16.90
CA GLU A 217 -1.47 29.33 -17.85
C GLU A 217 -2.79 29.98 -17.41
N ARG A 218 -3.82 29.89 -18.25
CA ARG A 218 -5.15 30.39 -17.89
C ARG A 218 -5.77 29.50 -16.79
N GLY A 219 -6.69 30.07 -15.99
CA GLY A 219 -7.46 29.31 -14.98
C GLY A 219 -6.65 28.89 -13.75
N ASP A 220 -5.76 29.77 -13.29
CA ASP A 220 -4.93 29.53 -12.10
C ASP A 220 -4.13 28.22 -12.18
N THR A 221 -3.53 28.00 -13.33
CA THR A 221 -2.76 26.79 -13.69
C THR A 221 -1.32 27.17 -13.96
N THR A 222 -0.39 26.36 -13.50
CA THR A 222 1.04 26.49 -13.78
C THR A 222 1.55 25.24 -14.48
N THR A 223 2.21 25.41 -15.62
CA THR A 223 2.88 24.33 -16.35
C THR A 223 4.36 24.30 -15.96
N LEU A 224 4.77 23.15 -15.42
CA LEU A 224 6.17 22.84 -15.18
C LEU A 224 6.73 22.08 -16.37
N VAL A 225 7.79 22.61 -16.96
CA VAL A 225 8.55 21.95 -18.00
C VAL A 225 9.83 21.39 -17.38
N MET A 226 10.02 20.10 -17.49
CA MET A 226 11.13 19.37 -16.86
C MET A 226 11.98 18.69 -17.91
N ARG A 227 13.30 18.75 -17.76
CA ARG A 227 14.27 18.05 -18.60
C ARG A 227 15.07 17.04 -17.78
N PRO A 228 15.37 15.86 -18.33
CA PRO A 228 16.23 14.91 -17.67
C PRO A 228 17.65 15.48 -17.46
N ASP A 229 18.24 15.21 -16.29
CA ASP A 229 19.57 15.66 -15.90
C ASP A 229 20.52 14.45 -15.90
N GLY A 230 21.31 14.29 -16.98
CA GLY A 230 22.27 13.21 -17.14
C GLY A 230 21.71 11.84 -17.53
N HIS A 231 20.45 11.80 -18.04
CA HIS A 231 19.85 10.55 -18.53
C HIS A 231 18.86 10.82 -19.68
N ALA A 232 18.42 9.77 -20.39
CA ALA A 232 17.55 9.89 -21.57
C ALA A 232 16.05 10.22 -21.23
N GLY A 233 15.70 10.33 -19.96
CA GLY A 233 14.31 10.45 -19.54
C GLY A 233 13.55 9.11 -19.58
N PHE A 234 12.23 9.16 -19.51
CA PHE A 234 11.36 8.00 -19.69
C PHE A 234 10.29 8.31 -20.73
N ARG A 235 9.77 7.26 -21.35
CA ARG A 235 8.65 7.36 -22.30
C ARG A 235 7.34 7.21 -21.54
N PHE A 236 6.38 8.03 -21.86
CA PHE A 236 5.02 7.96 -21.34
C PHE A 236 4.02 8.00 -22.50
N SER A 237 2.79 7.55 -22.25
CA SER A 237 1.68 7.61 -23.20
C SER A 237 0.69 8.71 -22.79
N PRO A 238 -0.08 9.28 -23.73
CA PRO A 238 -1.14 10.21 -23.38
C PRO A 238 -2.09 9.64 -22.34
N GLY A 239 -2.48 10.44 -21.37
CA GLY A 239 -3.34 10.02 -20.26
C GLY A 239 -2.62 9.39 -19.06
N GLN A 240 -1.32 9.13 -19.17
CA GLN A 240 -0.53 8.71 -18.01
C GLN A 240 -0.24 9.88 -17.07
N PHE A 241 0.00 9.57 -15.82
CA PHE A 241 0.46 10.51 -14.81
C PHE A 241 1.72 9.99 -14.10
N GLY A 242 2.39 10.89 -13.41
CA GLY A 242 3.57 10.56 -12.61
C GLY A 242 3.52 11.25 -11.27
N TRP A 243 4.28 10.72 -10.34
CA TRP A 243 4.45 11.28 -9.01
C TRP A 243 5.62 12.26 -9.01
N LEU A 244 5.30 13.52 -8.77
CA LEU A 244 6.26 14.60 -8.75
C LEU A 244 6.70 14.92 -7.31
N THR A 245 8.00 14.91 -7.06
CA THR A 245 8.62 15.39 -5.83
C THR A 245 9.42 16.66 -6.16
N LEU A 246 8.91 17.82 -5.74
CA LEU A 246 9.50 19.13 -6.04
C LEU A 246 10.55 19.57 -5.03
N TRP A 247 10.25 19.42 -3.75
CA TRP A 247 11.09 19.92 -2.67
C TRP A 247 11.64 18.78 -1.83
N GLY A 248 12.95 18.65 -1.78
CA GLY A 248 13.63 17.69 -0.96
C GLY A 248 14.08 16.43 -1.67
N SER A 249 14.11 15.33 -0.95
CA SER A 249 14.61 14.03 -1.40
C SER A 249 13.46 13.09 -1.79
N PRO A 250 13.64 12.17 -2.75
CA PRO A 250 12.65 11.15 -3.08
C PRO A 250 12.39 10.14 -1.94
N PHE A 251 13.18 10.17 -0.87
CA PHE A 251 12.90 9.41 0.36
C PHE A 251 11.80 10.03 1.22
N LYS A 252 11.47 11.32 1.00
CA LYS A 252 10.34 11.98 1.67
C LYS A 252 9.02 11.52 1.06
N ILE A 253 7.98 11.45 1.89
CA ILE A 253 6.63 11.07 1.48
C ILE A 253 5.88 12.31 0.98
N THR A 254 6.46 13.01 -0.01
CA THR A 254 5.97 14.30 -0.52
C THR A 254 5.69 14.27 -2.03
N GLY A 255 5.61 13.09 -2.63
CA GLY A 255 5.24 12.97 -4.04
C GLY A 255 3.76 13.22 -4.25
N HIS A 256 3.41 14.00 -5.28
CA HIS A 256 2.04 14.28 -5.68
C HIS A 256 1.79 13.81 -7.12
N PRO A 257 0.65 13.17 -7.41
CA PRO A 257 0.34 12.67 -8.75
C PRO A 257 -0.17 13.80 -9.65
N PHE A 258 0.42 13.93 -10.84
CA PHE A 258 -0.02 14.85 -11.88
C PHE A 258 0.02 14.18 -13.25
N SER A 259 -0.98 14.48 -14.09
CA SER A 259 -1.02 14.00 -15.47
C SER A 259 0.09 14.65 -16.30
N PHE A 260 0.68 13.84 -17.19
CA PHE A 260 1.59 14.36 -18.19
C PHE A 260 0.81 15.16 -19.25
N SER A 261 1.28 16.35 -19.56
CA SER A 261 0.72 17.16 -20.64
C SER A 261 1.10 16.58 -22.01
N PRO A 262 0.27 16.75 -23.05
CA PRO A 262 0.26 15.92 -24.25
C PRO A 262 1.44 16.01 -25.20
N SER A 263 2.50 16.73 -24.97
CA SER A 263 3.67 16.74 -25.86
C SER A 263 4.58 15.51 -25.68
N ALA A 264 3.99 14.30 -25.66
CA ALA A 264 4.74 13.03 -25.53
C ALA A 264 5.81 12.82 -26.63
N GLU A 265 5.75 13.55 -27.72
CA GLU A 265 6.72 13.53 -28.83
C GLU A 265 7.86 14.56 -28.67
N ALA A 266 7.92 15.28 -27.55
CA ALA A 266 8.98 16.25 -27.31
C ALA A 266 10.35 15.58 -27.31
N ALA A 267 11.16 15.90 -28.29
CA ALA A 267 12.54 15.43 -28.45
C ALA A 267 13.33 15.58 -27.13
N GLY A 268 14.08 14.54 -26.74
CA GLY A 268 15.00 14.61 -25.61
C GLY A 268 14.43 14.27 -24.23
N GLY A 269 13.29 13.55 -24.14
CA GLY A 269 12.76 13.06 -22.83
C GLY A 269 12.18 14.18 -21.96
N ARG A 270 11.85 15.32 -22.52
CA ARG A 270 11.16 16.45 -21.87
C ARG A 270 9.80 15.99 -21.36
N VAL A 271 9.43 16.43 -20.16
CA VAL A 271 8.16 16.13 -19.50
C VAL A 271 7.49 17.44 -19.11
N GLU A 272 6.20 17.56 -19.38
CA GLU A 272 5.39 18.70 -18.97
C GLU A 272 4.23 18.26 -18.07
N MET A 273 3.93 19.05 -17.03
CA MET A 273 2.79 18.86 -16.15
C MET A 273 2.09 20.19 -15.94
N SER A 274 0.82 20.29 -16.36
CA SER A 274 -0.02 21.47 -16.14
C SER A 274 -0.84 21.24 -14.86
N ILE A 275 -0.58 22.05 -13.85
CA ILE A 275 -1.03 21.85 -12.48
C ILE A 275 -1.89 23.05 -12.06
N ARG A 276 -3.18 22.78 -11.79
CA ARG A 276 -4.11 23.79 -11.29
C ARG A 276 -3.88 24.00 -9.80
N ASN A 277 -3.99 25.25 -9.35
CA ASN A 277 -3.93 25.60 -7.93
C ASN A 277 -5.20 25.13 -7.21
N LEU A 278 -5.09 24.12 -6.33
CA LEU A 278 -6.20 23.51 -5.60
C LEU A 278 -5.91 23.31 -4.10
N GLY A 279 -4.73 23.75 -3.62
CA GLY A 279 -4.37 23.60 -2.21
C GLY A 279 -2.91 23.95 -1.95
N ASP A 280 -2.44 23.70 -0.74
CA ASP A 280 -1.15 24.20 -0.21
C ASP A 280 0.05 23.85 -1.11
N PHE A 281 0.17 22.59 -1.53
CA PHE A 281 1.24 22.18 -2.42
C PHE A 281 1.16 22.85 -3.79
N THR A 282 -0.03 22.89 -4.38
CA THR A 282 -0.21 23.42 -5.74
C THR A 282 -0.15 24.93 -5.80
N SER A 283 -0.47 25.64 -4.72
CA SER A 283 -0.34 27.10 -4.62
C SER A 283 1.09 27.59 -4.67
N ALA A 284 2.06 26.77 -4.25
CA ALA A 284 3.48 27.12 -4.23
C ALA A 284 4.23 26.77 -5.53
N ILE A 285 3.59 26.07 -6.48
CA ILE A 285 4.25 25.58 -7.71
C ILE A 285 4.77 26.71 -8.59
N HIS A 286 4.08 27.85 -8.66
CA HIS A 286 4.49 29.00 -9.46
C HIS A 286 5.80 29.65 -8.96
N GLN A 287 6.22 29.34 -7.72
CA GLN A 287 7.45 29.88 -7.11
C GLN A 287 8.66 28.95 -7.30
N VAL A 288 8.48 27.80 -7.97
CA VAL A 288 9.57 26.84 -8.19
C VAL A 288 10.64 27.48 -9.09
N PRO A 289 11.90 27.58 -8.63
CA PRO A 289 12.93 28.20 -9.45
C PRO A 289 13.34 27.33 -10.64
N VAL A 290 13.60 27.96 -11.77
CA VAL A 290 14.22 27.32 -12.95
C VAL A 290 15.59 26.77 -12.53
N GLY A 291 15.92 25.54 -13.00
CA GLY A 291 17.14 24.84 -12.62
C GLY A 291 16.99 23.95 -11.38
N GLN A 292 15.90 24.08 -10.62
CA GLN A 292 15.67 23.23 -9.45
C GLN A 292 15.63 21.77 -9.84
N ARG A 293 16.30 20.92 -9.04
CA ARG A 293 16.26 19.47 -9.18
C ARG A 293 14.94 18.94 -8.63
N VAL A 294 14.31 18.06 -9.40
CA VAL A 294 13.03 17.41 -9.08
C VAL A 294 13.11 15.92 -9.40
N TYR A 295 12.21 15.15 -8.84
CA TYR A 295 12.18 13.71 -9.05
C TYR A 295 10.81 13.27 -9.53
N LEU A 296 10.81 12.39 -10.52
CA LEU A 296 9.61 11.84 -11.14
C LEU A 296 9.60 10.32 -10.98
N ASP A 297 8.51 9.78 -10.43
CA ASP A 297 8.17 8.36 -10.48
C ASP A 297 7.03 8.21 -11.50
N GLY A 298 7.37 7.84 -12.72
CA GLY A 298 6.39 7.58 -13.79
C GLY A 298 6.13 6.10 -13.92
N SER A 299 4.89 5.68 -13.82
CA SER A 299 4.42 4.31 -14.03
C SER A 299 3.91 4.09 -15.46
#